data_1770db015318df46c9a1b64c868045ac
#
_entry.id   1770db015318df46c9a1b64c868045ac
#
_cell.length_a   1.000
_cell.length_b   1.000
_cell.length_c   1.000
_cell.angle_alpha   90.00
_cell.angle_beta   90.00
_cell.angle_gamma   90.00
#
_symmetry.space_group_name_H-M   'P 1'
#
loop_
_entity.id
_entity.type
_entity.pdbx_description
1 polymer ?
#
loop_
_entity_poly.entity_id
_entity_poly.type
_entity_poly.pdbx_seq_one_letter_code
_entity_poly.pdbx_strand_id
1 'polypeptide(L)'
;RDLMLAALFTPAWGGPPGTRPAFLFMNSMASQIGVGAGKSTTASIMAKVWGGFVSIRGDDQWSEVTKRLLSDDGLSKRCVLIDNIKGALSSSQLESGITSTDIDGHRMYHGQARRRNTLVWYLTANTPDLSRDLADRCVLIHVGKPKHASDFAEWAEWFMQNRRGALIADIMALMRGPAKCEIESGNKDRWSLWQQAVLSRFENGNKLAKIIQTRRPEVDADLDQANEIADVVKTMLTKSGFDWEESVVAIGKSDLFHQIKDYGMAFRSSNGLTRKLHQLKGMGDLKFLSESRSRSSGRQWLWRGPKSSKMTPTMTLR
;
A
#
# COMPACT_ATOMS: atom_id res chain seq x y z
N ARG A 1 -12.50 12.25 4.47
CA ARG A 1 -12.84 12.59 5.84
C ARG A 1 -12.99 11.33 6.70
N ASP A 2 -13.93 10.43 6.40
CA ASP A 2 -14.29 9.30 7.26
C ASP A 2 -13.16 8.26 7.42
N LEU A 3 -12.35 7.99 6.38
CA LEU A 3 -11.14 7.16 6.51
C LEU A 3 -10.10 7.80 7.45
N MET A 4 -10.03 9.13 7.50
CA MET A 4 -9.19 9.83 8.46
C MET A 4 -9.69 9.65 9.89
N LEU A 5 -11.00 9.69 10.11
CA LEU A 5 -11.60 9.36 11.41
C LEU A 5 -11.38 7.89 11.78
N ALA A 6 -11.49 6.96 10.81
CA ALA A 6 -11.17 5.56 11.04
C ALA A 6 -9.71 5.36 11.48
N ALA A 7 -8.76 6.08 10.88
CA ALA A 7 -7.36 6.08 11.30
C ALA A 7 -7.21 6.62 12.73
N LEU A 8 -7.92 7.70 13.08
CA LEU A 8 -7.91 8.28 14.42
C LEU A 8 -8.52 7.33 15.47
N PHE A 9 -9.54 6.53 15.11
CA PHE A 9 -10.23 5.61 16.03
C PHE A 9 -9.45 4.31 16.24
N THR A 10 -8.64 3.90 15.27
CA THR A 10 -7.93 2.61 15.30
C THR A 10 -7.07 2.38 16.55
N PRO A 11 -6.35 3.37 17.13
CA PRO A 11 -5.60 3.16 18.37
C PRO A 11 -6.48 2.89 19.60
N ALA A 12 -7.78 3.23 19.56
CA ALA A 12 -8.76 2.88 20.60
C ALA A 12 -9.23 1.43 20.52
N TRP A 13 -9.07 0.79 19.37
CA TRP A 13 -9.53 -0.58 19.17
C TRP A 13 -8.66 -1.59 19.91
N GLY A 14 -9.32 -2.36 20.80
CA GLY A 14 -8.69 -3.42 21.59
C GLY A 14 -8.53 -4.76 20.88
N GLY A 15 -8.66 -4.82 19.55
CA GLY A 15 -8.61 -6.07 18.80
C GLY A 15 -7.24 -6.74 18.77
N PRO A 16 -7.16 -7.93 18.16
CA PRO A 16 -5.95 -8.77 18.16
C PRO A 16 -4.71 -8.04 17.63
N PRO A 17 -3.51 -8.38 18.12
CA PRO A 17 -2.26 -7.85 17.60
C PRO A 17 -2.06 -8.23 16.13
N GLY A 18 -1.39 -7.36 15.37
CA GLY A 18 -1.09 -7.58 13.93
C GLY A 18 -2.30 -7.51 12.99
N THR A 19 -3.47 -7.07 13.48
CA THR A 19 -4.71 -6.98 12.67
C THR A 19 -5.12 -5.55 12.32
N ARG A 20 -4.22 -4.59 12.48
CA ARG A 20 -4.43 -3.17 12.17
C ARG A 20 -3.78 -2.81 10.86
N PRO A 21 -4.48 -2.19 9.90
CA PRO A 21 -3.85 -1.66 8.70
C PRO A 21 -2.91 -0.49 9.05
N ALA A 22 -1.92 -0.26 8.21
CA ALA A 22 -1.22 1.00 8.17
C ALA A 22 -2.07 2.06 7.43
N PHE A 23 -1.85 3.33 7.73
CA PHE A 23 -2.56 4.43 7.08
C PHE A 23 -1.57 5.29 6.32
N LEU A 24 -1.72 5.36 5.01
CA LEU A 24 -0.86 6.15 4.13
C LEU A 24 -1.54 7.47 3.76
N PHE A 25 -1.01 8.56 4.26
CA PHE A 25 -1.44 9.92 3.93
C PHE A 25 -0.70 10.40 2.69
N MET A 26 -1.44 10.63 1.62
CA MET A 26 -0.89 11.04 0.33
C MET A 26 -1.68 12.22 -0.25
N ASN A 27 -1.15 12.84 -1.29
CA ASN A 27 -1.89 13.89 -1.99
C ASN A 27 -3.04 13.29 -2.78
N SER A 28 -4.10 14.08 -2.96
CA SER A 28 -5.13 13.75 -3.94
C SER A 28 -4.55 13.82 -5.35
N MET A 29 -4.83 12.82 -6.18
CA MET A 29 -4.43 12.80 -7.60
C MET A 29 -4.88 14.06 -8.37
N ALA A 30 -6.00 14.68 -7.97
CA ALA A 30 -6.51 15.91 -8.55
C ALA A 30 -5.70 17.17 -8.18
N SER A 31 -4.86 17.10 -7.14
CA SER A 31 -4.01 18.22 -6.72
C SER A 31 -2.56 17.94 -7.07
N GLN A 32 -2.10 18.40 -8.23
CA GLN A 32 -0.69 18.31 -8.65
C GLN A 32 0.28 19.10 -7.73
N ILE A 33 -0.22 19.79 -6.72
CA ILE A 33 0.56 20.60 -5.78
C ILE A 33 0.83 19.75 -4.53
N GLY A 34 1.96 19.04 -4.54
CA GLY A 34 2.33 18.04 -3.53
C GLY A 34 2.83 18.60 -2.20
N VAL A 35 3.29 19.84 -2.15
CA VAL A 35 3.94 20.42 -0.98
C VAL A 35 2.92 21.25 -0.17
N GLY A 36 2.89 21.05 1.17
CA GLY A 36 2.07 21.88 2.06
C GLY A 36 0.62 21.43 2.25
N ALA A 37 0.25 20.19 1.86
CA ALA A 37 -1.10 19.66 2.11
C ALA A 37 -1.38 19.28 3.58
N GLY A 38 -0.39 19.40 4.48
CA GLY A 38 -0.56 19.09 5.91
C GLY A 38 -0.59 17.61 6.27
N LYS A 39 -0.10 16.70 5.41
CA LYS A 39 -0.08 15.25 5.66
C LYS A 39 0.62 14.88 6.96
N SER A 40 1.90 15.27 7.08
CA SER A 40 2.73 15.01 8.26
C SER A 40 2.13 15.64 9.51
N THR A 41 1.63 16.87 9.40
CA THR A 41 0.94 17.56 10.49
C THR A 41 -0.30 16.80 10.94
N THR A 42 -1.15 16.36 10.00
CA THR A 42 -2.36 15.59 10.31
C THR A 42 -2.01 14.26 10.98
N ALA A 43 -1.10 13.48 10.41
CA ALA A 43 -0.68 12.21 10.99
C ALA A 43 -0.07 12.38 12.38
N SER A 44 0.79 13.40 12.57
CA SER A 44 1.39 13.73 13.86
C SER A 44 0.34 14.12 14.92
N ILE A 45 -0.61 14.98 14.57
CA ILE A 45 -1.69 15.40 15.51
C ILE A 45 -2.53 14.19 15.90
N MET A 46 -2.93 13.34 14.95
CA MET A 46 -3.70 12.14 15.23
C MET A 46 -2.96 11.20 16.20
N ALA A 47 -1.65 11.02 16.01
CA ALA A 47 -0.83 10.22 16.91
C ALA A 47 -0.69 10.88 18.31
N LYS A 48 -0.56 12.21 18.37
CA LYS A 48 -0.49 12.97 19.63
C LYS A 48 -1.78 12.83 20.47
N VAL A 49 -2.94 12.66 19.86
CA VAL A 49 -4.18 12.32 20.57
C VAL A 49 -3.98 11.07 21.45
N TRP A 50 -3.19 10.10 20.98
CA TRP A 50 -2.94 8.83 21.65
C TRP A 50 -1.62 8.75 22.42
N GLY A 51 -1.02 9.89 22.77
CA GLY A 51 0.20 9.98 23.57
C GLY A 51 1.48 10.09 22.74
N GLY A 52 1.37 10.43 21.46
CA GLY A 52 2.52 10.59 20.56
C GLY A 52 2.82 9.34 19.73
N PHE A 53 4.00 9.33 19.14
CA PHE A 53 4.42 8.29 18.21
C PHE A 53 5.92 7.99 18.32
N VAL A 54 6.31 6.80 17.87
CA VAL A 54 7.71 6.51 17.56
C VAL A 54 8.00 7.01 16.16
N SER A 55 8.97 7.92 16.04
CA SER A 55 9.39 8.46 14.74
C SER A 55 10.38 7.52 14.06
N ILE A 56 10.11 7.18 12.81
CA ILE A 56 10.93 6.31 11.95
C ILE A 56 11.12 7.00 10.61
N ARG A 57 12.31 6.85 10.02
CA ARG A 57 12.59 7.27 8.65
C ARG A 57 12.40 6.10 7.69
N GLY A 58 12.05 6.38 6.45
CA GLY A 58 11.87 5.33 5.44
C GLY A 58 13.13 4.52 5.13
N ASP A 59 14.31 5.07 5.41
CA ASP A 59 15.64 4.48 5.23
C ASP A 59 16.25 3.89 6.52
N ASP A 60 15.57 3.98 7.66
CA ASP A 60 16.04 3.39 8.91
C ASP A 60 16.15 1.85 8.78
N GLN A 61 17.27 1.30 9.25
CA GLN A 61 17.42 -0.14 9.33
C GLN A 61 16.45 -0.74 10.35
N TRP A 62 15.90 -1.91 10.05
CA TRP A 62 14.89 -2.54 10.91
C TRP A 62 15.37 -2.81 12.35
N SER A 63 16.66 -3.10 12.51
CA SER A 63 17.27 -3.24 13.84
C SER A 63 17.17 -1.97 14.68
N GLU A 64 17.30 -0.80 14.06
CA GLU A 64 17.15 0.49 14.74
C GLU A 64 15.67 0.80 15.01
N VAL A 65 14.80 0.44 14.07
CA VAL A 65 13.33 0.54 14.24
C VAL A 65 12.89 -0.26 15.46
N THR A 66 13.29 -1.54 15.56
CA THR A 66 12.92 -2.40 16.69
C THR A 66 13.49 -1.90 18.01
N LYS A 67 14.72 -1.39 18.06
CA LYS A 67 15.28 -0.77 19.26
C LYS A 67 14.42 0.38 19.76
N ARG A 68 14.00 1.29 18.87
CA ARG A 68 13.11 2.41 19.23
C ARG A 68 11.74 1.93 19.70
N LEU A 69 11.15 0.94 19.01
CA LEU A 69 9.84 0.37 19.39
C LEU A 69 9.87 -0.37 20.73
N LEU A 70 11.01 -0.93 21.13
CA LEU A 70 11.21 -1.67 22.36
C LEU A 70 11.82 -0.82 23.50
N SER A 71 12.16 0.45 23.24
CA SER A 71 12.60 1.39 24.29
C SER A 71 11.46 1.70 25.26
N ASP A 72 11.77 2.25 26.44
CA ASP A 72 10.76 2.64 27.42
C ASP A 72 9.76 3.65 26.85
N ASP A 73 10.25 4.65 26.13
CA ASP A 73 9.38 5.61 25.43
C ASP A 73 8.55 4.91 24.36
N GLY A 74 9.19 4.07 23.52
CA GLY A 74 8.51 3.33 22.46
C GLY A 74 7.40 2.41 22.98
N LEU A 75 7.62 1.73 24.11
CA LEU A 75 6.62 0.87 24.74
C LEU A 75 5.39 1.63 25.20
N SER A 76 5.53 2.90 25.55
CA SER A 76 4.43 3.79 25.95
C SER A 76 3.57 4.25 24.75
N LYS A 77 4.10 4.21 23.52
CA LYS A 77 3.42 4.71 22.32
C LYS A 77 2.49 3.67 21.68
N ARG A 78 1.37 4.16 21.17
CA ARG A 78 0.40 3.38 20.39
C ARG A 78 0.55 3.58 18.89
N CYS A 79 1.28 4.62 18.48
CA CYS A 79 1.42 5.00 17.08
C CYS A 79 2.88 5.01 16.66
N VAL A 80 3.11 4.72 15.38
CA VAL A 80 4.38 4.88 14.68
C VAL A 80 4.15 5.84 13.53
N LEU A 81 5.09 6.74 13.29
CA LEU A 81 5.05 7.65 12.16
C LEU A 81 6.31 7.47 11.30
N ILE A 82 6.09 7.08 10.05
CA ILE A 82 7.11 7.10 9.00
C ILE A 82 6.81 8.30 8.10
N ASP A 83 7.59 9.36 8.29
CA ASP A 83 7.32 10.63 7.62
C ASP A 83 8.12 10.80 6.33
N ASN A 84 7.47 11.40 5.32
CA ASN A 84 8.08 11.84 4.07
C ASN A 84 8.79 10.73 3.29
N ILE A 85 8.09 9.61 3.06
CA ILE A 85 8.57 8.53 2.21
C ILE A 85 8.79 9.07 0.78
N LYS A 86 9.98 8.81 0.23
CA LYS A 86 10.38 9.25 -1.11
C LYS A 86 10.65 8.04 -1.99
N GLY A 87 10.10 8.06 -3.20
CA GLY A 87 10.31 7.00 -4.19
C GLY A 87 9.70 5.65 -3.78
N ALA A 88 10.27 4.58 -4.32
CA ALA A 88 9.80 3.23 -4.09
C ALA A 88 10.11 2.76 -2.67
N LEU A 89 9.09 2.24 -1.98
CA LEU A 89 9.22 1.60 -0.67
C LEU A 89 8.82 0.12 -0.77
N SER A 90 9.82 -0.74 -0.68
CA SER A 90 9.64 -2.18 -0.57
C SER A 90 10.49 -2.68 0.60
N SER A 91 9.86 -3.15 1.66
CA SER A 91 10.53 -3.64 2.86
C SER A 91 9.74 -4.78 3.48
N SER A 92 10.22 -6.01 3.27
CA SER A 92 9.64 -7.20 3.87
C SER A 92 9.61 -7.13 5.41
N GLN A 93 10.55 -6.41 6.00
CA GLN A 93 10.62 -6.21 7.44
C GLN A 93 9.51 -5.27 7.94
N LEU A 94 9.25 -4.18 7.21
CA LEU A 94 8.13 -3.28 7.51
C LEU A 94 6.78 -3.99 7.29
N GLU A 95 6.64 -4.72 6.18
CA GLU A 95 5.46 -5.51 5.87
C GLU A 95 5.14 -6.52 6.97
N SER A 96 6.18 -7.23 7.46
CA SER A 96 6.08 -8.12 8.60
C SER A 96 5.77 -7.35 9.88
N GLY A 97 6.44 -6.23 10.14
CA GLY A 97 6.25 -5.38 11.32
C GLY A 97 4.83 -4.84 11.46
N ILE A 98 4.13 -4.56 10.35
CA ILE A 98 2.71 -4.13 10.38
C ILE A 98 1.80 -5.29 10.81
N THR A 99 2.08 -6.52 10.37
CA THR A 99 1.14 -7.65 10.46
C THR A 99 1.53 -8.75 11.44
N SER A 100 2.76 -8.76 11.98
CA SER A 100 3.16 -9.71 13.01
C SER A 100 2.37 -9.48 14.31
N THR A 101 2.11 -10.55 15.04
CA THR A 101 1.44 -10.48 16.36
C THR A 101 2.32 -9.85 17.42
N ASP A 102 3.63 -10.02 17.27
CA ASP A 102 4.63 -9.53 18.21
C ASP A 102 5.78 -8.87 17.44
N ILE A 103 6.39 -7.89 18.06
CA ILE A 103 7.63 -7.25 17.59
C ILE A 103 8.73 -7.69 18.55
N ASP A 104 9.68 -8.44 18.02
CA ASP A 104 10.84 -8.96 18.75
C ASP A 104 12.10 -8.19 18.34
N GLY A 105 13.00 -8.01 19.28
CA GLY A 105 14.27 -7.37 18.99
C GLY A 105 15.14 -7.22 20.24
N HIS A 106 16.30 -6.58 20.03
CA HIS A 106 17.23 -6.30 21.12
C HIS A 106 16.88 -4.96 21.77
N ARG A 107 16.63 -4.97 23.07
CA ARG A 107 16.47 -3.77 23.88
C ARG A 107 17.80 -3.41 24.55
N MET A 108 18.20 -2.16 24.44
CA MET A 108 19.45 -1.68 25.07
C MET A 108 19.43 -2.00 26.57
N TYR A 109 20.52 -2.57 27.07
CA TYR A 109 20.74 -2.96 28.48
C TYR A 109 19.82 -4.07 29.03
N HIS A 110 18.82 -4.53 28.26
CA HIS A 110 17.85 -5.54 28.73
C HIS A 110 17.89 -6.84 27.92
N GLY A 111 18.70 -6.94 26.84
CA GLY A 111 18.79 -8.13 26.00
C GLY A 111 17.59 -8.27 25.05
N GLN A 112 17.14 -9.50 24.83
CA GLN A 112 15.98 -9.78 23.97
C GLN A 112 14.70 -9.28 24.64
N ALA A 113 13.88 -8.58 23.88
CA ALA A 113 12.60 -8.05 24.34
C ALA A 113 11.53 -8.29 23.28
N ARG A 114 10.28 -8.34 23.72
CA ARG A 114 9.09 -8.56 22.91
C ARG A 114 7.98 -7.62 23.33
N ARG A 115 7.26 -7.06 22.35
CA ARG A 115 6.01 -6.36 22.60
C ARG A 115 4.88 -6.90 21.72
N ARG A 116 3.67 -6.93 22.25
CA ARG A 116 2.46 -7.23 21.45
C ARG A 116 2.26 -6.11 20.41
N ASN A 117 2.05 -6.49 19.16
CA ASN A 117 1.90 -5.52 18.07
C ASN A 117 0.47 -4.97 17.99
N THR A 118 0.17 -4.05 18.85
CA THR A 118 -1.07 -3.24 18.80
C THR A 118 -0.84 -1.85 18.23
N LEU A 119 0.30 -1.66 17.54
CA LEU A 119 0.68 -0.39 16.95
C LEU A 119 -0.20 -0.03 15.76
N VAL A 120 -0.43 1.26 15.61
CA VAL A 120 -1.02 1.85 14.40
C VAL A 120 0.07 2.60 13.66
N TRP A 121 0.29 2.24 12.40
CA TRP A 121 1.32 2.81 11.56
C TRP A 121 0.75 3.93 10.69
N TYR A 122 1.30 5.12 10.81
CA TYR A 122 1.02 6.26 9.94
C TYR A 122 2.21 6.49 9.02
N LEU A 123 1.95 6.53 7.75
CA LEU A 123 2.93 6.76 6.69
C LEU A 123 2.54 8.03 5.95
N THR A 124 3.51 8.85 5.57
CA THR A 124 3.25 10.01 4.72
C THR A 124 4.12 9.99 3.48
N ALA A 125 3.55 10.28 2.33
CA ALA A 125 4.25 10.34 1.07
C ALA A 125 3.63 11.37 0.13
N ASN A 126 4.39 11.85 -0.86
CA ASN A 126 3.85 12.70 -1.93
C ASN A 126 3.29 11.84 -3.06
N THR A 127 4.14 11.05 -3.66
CA THR A 127 3.84 10.08 -4.72
C THR A 127 4.45 8.75 -4.30
N PRO A 128 3.74 7.98 -3.47
CA PRO A 128 4.26 6.71 -3.00
C PRO A 128 4.22 5.67 -4.12
N ASP A 129 5.28 4.89 -4.17
CA ASP A 129 5.45 3.73 -5.01
C ASP A 129 5.75 2.55 -4.09
N LEU A 130 4.75 1.73 -3.80
CA LEU A 130 4.85 0.67 -2.80
C LEU A 130 4.94 -0.70 -3.47
N SER A 131 5.65 -1.64 -2.81
CA SER A 131 5.45 -3.05 -3.15
C SER A 131 3.98 -3.42 -2.98
N ARG A 132 3.47 -4.35 -3.80
CA ARG A 132 2.10 -4.85 -3.69
C ARG A 132 1.75 -5.28 -2.27
N ASP A 133 2.67 -6.02 -1.65
CA ASP A 133 2.51 -6.52 -0.30
C ASP A 133 2.34 -5.40 0.73
N LEU A 134 3.05 -4.28 0.56
CA LEU A 134 2.90 -3.11 1.43
C LEU A 134 1.63 -2.32 1.09
N ALA A 135 1.28 -2.18 -0.19
CA ALA A 135 0.05 -1.55 -0.64
C ALA A 135 -1.19 -2.26 -0.06
N ASP A 136 -1.19 -3.59 -0.04
CA ASP A 136 -2.25 -4.41 0.57
C ASP A 136 -2.35 -4.25 2.10
N ARG A 137 -1.30 -3.73 2.75
CA ARG A 137 -1.29 -3.45 4.18
C ARG A 137 -1.69 -2.01 4.52
N CYS A 138 -1.90 -1.18 3.52
CA CYS A 138 -2.18 0.25 3.70
C CYS A 138 -3.64 0.62 3.38
N VAL A 139 -4.18 1.52 4.18
CA VAL A 139 -5.39 2.27 3.86
C VAL A 139 -4.98 3.65 3.38
N LEU A 140 -5.30 3.98 2.12
CA LEU A 140 -4.91 5.24 1.49
C LEU A 140 -5.85 6.37 1.91
N ILE A 141 -5.27 7.45 2.41
CA ILE A 141 -5.97 8.66 2.83
C ILE A 141 -5.48 9.83 1.99
N HIS A 142 -6.33 10.31 1.11
CA HIS A 142 -6.05 11.50 0.31
C HIS A 142 -6.24 12.76 1.15
N VAL A 143 -5.18 13.54 1.29
CA VAL A 143 -5.18 14.83 2.00
C VAL A 143 -5.17 15.95 0.98
N GLY A 144 -6.21 16.77 1.00
CA GLY A 144 -6.32 17.97 0.17
C GLY A 144 -5.69 19.19 0.86
N LYS A 145 -5.33 20.19 0.07
CA LYS A 145 -4.85 21.47 0.62
C LYS A 145 -5.99 22.17 1.39
N PRO A 146 -5.79 22.53 2.66
CA PRO A 146 -6.83 23.23 3.41
C PRO A 146 -7.09 24.62 2.81
N LYS A 147 -8.34 25.06 2.83
CA LYS A 147 -8.74 26.38 2.31
C LYS A 147 -8.19 27.54 3.18
N HIS A 148 -7.97 27.27 4.47
CA HIS A 148 -7.45 28.24 5.46
C HIS A 148 -6.35 27.55 6.27
N ALA A 149 -5.10 27.80 5.93
CA ALA A 149 -3.96 27.04 6.46
C ALA A 149 -3.21 27.76 7.60
N SER A 150 -3.37 29.07 7.76
CA SER A 150 -2.50 29.86 8.64
C SER A 150 -2.60 29.47 10.12
N ASP A 151 -3.79 29.16 10.61
CA ASP A 151 -4.04 29.04 12.05
C ASP A 151 -4.26 27.60 12.52
N PHE A 152 -4.15 26.61 11.59
CA PHE A 152 -4.45 25.22 11.92
C PHE A 152 -3.50 24.62 12.96
N ALA A 153 -2.21 24.95 12.89
CA ALA A 153 -1.22 24.42 13.81
C ALA A 153 -1.46 24.92 15.25
N GLU A 154 -1.70 26.22 15.40
CA GLU A 154 -2.00 26.84 16.69
C GLU A 154 -3.32 26.35 17.26
N TRP A 155 -4.35 26.26 16.43
CA TRP A 155 -5.64 25.70 16.83
C TRP A 155 -5.50 24.24 17.27
N ALA A 156 -4.73 23.44 16.55
CA ALA A 156 -4.54 22.04 16.89
C ALA A 156 -3.78 21.89 18.22
N GLU A 157 -2.79 22.73 18.46
CA GLU A 157 -2.04 22.72 19.72
C GLU A 157 -2.94 23.14 20.90
N TRP A 158 -3.70 24.22 20.75
CA TRP A 158 -4.70 24.62 21.72
C TRP A 158 -5.72 23.51 22.00
N PHE A 159 -6.24 22.87 20.94
CA PHE A 159 -7.21 21.79 21.05
C PHE A 159 -6.63 20.60 21.82
N MET A 160 -5.39 20.23 21.53
CA MET A 160 -4.70 19.13 22.21
C MET A 160 -4.49 19.40 23.70
N GLN A 161 -4.22 20.65 24.05
CA GLN A 161 -4.06 21.06 25.46
C GLN A 161 -5.39 21.07 26.21
N ASN A 162 -6.45 21.51 25.58
CA ASN A 162 -7.71 21.83 26.25
C ASN A 162 -8.84 20.82 26.05
N ARG A 163 -8.84 20.06 24.93
CA ARG A 163 -9.97 19.22 24.54
C ARG A 163 -9.59 17.75 24.26
N ARG A 164 -8.31 17.39 24.36
CA ARG A 164 -7.84 16.02 24.07
C ARG A 164 -8.60 14.97 24.89
N GLY A 165 -8.80 15.19 26.18
CA GLY A 165 -9.50 14.25 27.07
C GLY A 165 -10.95 14.01 26.63
N ALA A 166 -11.67 15.08 26.29
CA ALA A 166 -13.04 14.99 25.78
C ALA A 166 -13.09 14.22 24.44
N LEU A 167 -12.18 14.52 23.50
CA LEU A 167 -12.10 13.79 22.24
C LEU A 167 -11.87 12.28 22.44
N ILE A 168 -10.95 11.92 23.34
CA ILE A 168 -10.71 10.50 23.66
C ILE A 168 -11.96 9.86 24.25
N ALA A 169 -12.67 10.54 25.15
CA ALA A 169 -13.92 10.04 25.74
C ALA A 169 -14.99 9.80 24.65
N ASP A 170 -15.15 10.73 23.73
CA ASP A 170 -16.10 10.62 22.62
C ASP A 170 -15.74 9.45 21.68
N ILE A 171 -14.44 9.29 21.34
CA ILE A 171 -13.98 8.16 20.53
C ILE A 171 -14.25 6.84 21.26
N MET A 172 -13.95 6.75 22.55
CA MET A 172 -14.21 5.56 23.35
C MET A 172 -15.70 5.24 23.45
N ALA A 173 -16.55 6.24 23.59
CA ALA A 173 -18.00 6.07 23.58
C ALA A 173 -18.50 5.51 22.23
N LEU A 174 -18.04 6.09 21.11
CA LEU A 174 -18.35 5.59 19.77
C LEU A 174 -17.86 4.16 19.57
N MET A 175 -16.66 3.84 19.98
CA MET A 175 -16.07 2.49 19.80
C MET A 175 -16.77 1.44 20.67
N ARG A 176 -17.34 1.81 21.81
CA ARG A 176 -18.13 0.92 22.70
C ARG A 176 -19.61 0.85 22.30
N GLY A 177 -20.10 1.84 21.57
CA GLY A 177 -21.48 1.90 21.11
C GLY A 177 -21.85 0.78 20.13
N PRO A 178 -23.11 0.67 19.73
CA PRO A 178 -23.54 -0.31 18.72
C PRO A 178 -22.94 -0.01 17.36
N ALA A 179 -22.77 -1.04 16.52
CA ALA A 179 -22.45 -0.87 15.12
C ALA A 179 -23.59 -0.14 14.40
N LYS A 180 -23.26 0.78 13.51
CA LYS A 180 -24.23 1.53 12.68
C LYS A 180 -24.54 0.81 11.36
N CYS A 181 -23.65 -0.05 10.91
CA CYS A 181 -23.86 -0.92 9.77
C CYS A 181 -23.09 -2.24 9.94
N GLU A 182 -23.54 -3.26 9.27
CA GLU A 182 -22.79 -4.52 9.10
C GLU A 182 -21.88 -4.37 7.89
N ILE A 183 -20.60 -4.77 8.03
CA ILE A 183 -19.65 -4.71 6.92
C ILE A 183 -19.73 -6.00 6.10
N GLU A 184 -20.12 -5.86 4.85
CA GLU A 184 -20.10 -6.93 3.84
C GLU A 184 -18.66 -7.23 3.40
N SER A 185 -17.81 -7.63 4.35
CA SER A 185 -16.45 -8.06 4.01
C SER A 185 -16.51 -9.47 3.47
N GLY A 186 -16.08 -9.66 2.22
CA GLY A 186 -15.80 -11.02 1.75
C GLY A 186 -14.80 -11.68 2.71
N ASN A 187 -15.02 -12.97 3.04
CA ASN A 187 -14.24 -13.76 4.00
C ASN A 187 -12.71 -13.80 3.76
N LYS A 188 -12.19 -13.08 2.77
CA LYS A 188 -10.80 -13.08 2.34
C LYS A 188 -10.05 -11.76 2.62
N ASP A 189 -10.70 -10.73 3.19
CA ASP A 189 -9.99 -9.49 3.49
C ASP A 189 -9.21 -9.64 4.80
N ARG A 190 -7.90 -9.41 4.73
CA ARG A 190 -6.98 -9.41 5.88
C ARG A 190 -7.46 -8.52 7.03
N TRP A 191 -8.15 -7.44 6.71
CA TRP A 191 -8.60 -6.42 7.65
C TRP A 191 -10.05 -6.59 8.09
N SER A 192 -10.68 -7.73 7.82
CA SER A 192 -12.10 -7.97 8.13
C SER A 192 -12.44 -7.69 9.59
N LEU A 193 -11.63 -8.12 10.55
CA LEU A 193 -11.84 -7.85 11.98
C LEU A 193 -11.79 -6.35 12.30
N TRP A 194 -10.83 -5.63 11.72
CA TRP A 194 -10.72 -4.19 11.89
C TRP A 194 -11.88 -3.47 11.22
N GLN A 195 -12.26 -3.87 10.02
CA GLN A 195 -13.40 -3.29 9.31
C GLN A 195 -14.68 -3.46 10.11
N GLN A 196 -14.95 -4.66 10.60
CA GLN A 196 -16.12 -4.94 11.46
C GLN A 196 -16.10 -4.10 12.74
N ALA A 197 -14.96 -3.90 13.37
CA ALA A 197 -14.87 -3.18 14.62
C ALA A 197 -14.87 -1.65 14.45
N VAL A 198 -14.19 -1.13 13.42
CA VAL A 198 -13.95 0.30 13.25
C VAL A 198 -14.84 0.91 12.17
N LEU A 199 -14.92 0.31 10.96
CA LEU A 199 -15.74 0.87 9.89
C LEU A 199 -17.23 0.72 10.15
N SER A 200 -17.66 -0.30 10.88
CA SER A 200 -19.08 -0.46 11.28
C SER A 200 -19.60 0.68 12.16
N ARG A 201 -18.71 1.51 12.73
CA ARG A 201 -19.10 2.71 13.50
C ARG A 201 -19.53 3.88 12.62
N PHE A 202 -19.40 3.76 11.31
CA PHE A 202 -19.82 4.75 10.32
C PHE A 202 -21.05 4.25 9.59
N GLU A 203 -22.03 5.12 9.35
CA GLU A 203 -23.23 4.78 8.57
C GLU A 203 -22.90 4.31 7.13
N ASN A 204 -21.82 4.87 6.57
CA ASN A 204 -21.31 4.54 5.25
C ASN A 204 -20.14 3.51 5.26
N GLY A 205 -20.05 2.67 6.31
CA GLY A 205 -18.92 1.74 6.51
C GLY A 205 -18.65 0.81 5.31
N ASN A 206 -19.68 0.27 4.67
CA ASN A 206 -19.55 -0.54 3.45
C ASN A 206 -18.96 0.24 2.28
N LYS A 207 -19.34 1.52 2.12
CA LYS A 207 -18.75 2.40 1.10
C LYS A 207 -17.27 2.64 1.40
N LEU A 208 -16.90 2.81 2.66
CA LEU A 208 -15.50 2.99 3.07
C LEU A 208 -14.68 1.73 2.77
N ALA A 209 -15.20 0.54 3.06
CA ALA A 209 -14.54 -0.72 2.73
C ALA A 209 -14.29 -0.88 1.21
N LYS A 210 -15.29 -0.53 0.38
CA LYS A 210 -15.12 -0.50 -1.09
C LYS A 210 -14.06 0.51 -1.54
N ILE A 211 -14.06 1.72 -0.98
CA ILE A 211 -13.06 2.75 -1.28
C ILE A 211 -11.64 2.25 -0.95
N ILE A 212 -11.44 1.56 0.16
CA ILE A 212 -10.14 0.99 0.52
C ILE A 212 -9.66 0.02 -0.56
N GLN A 213 -10.53 -0.87 -1.02
CA GLN A 213 -10.19 -1.84 -2.07
C GLN A 213 -9.89 -1.17 -3.42
N THR A 214 -10.69 -0.18 -3.82
CA THR A 214 -10.52 0.50 -5.11
C THR A 214 -9.28 1.41 -5.18
N ARG A 215 -8.77 1.86 -4.04
CA ARG A 215 -7.59 2.74 -3.98
C ARG A 215 -6.26 1.99 -3.90
N ARG A 216 -6.24 0.73 -3.50
CA ARG A 216 -4.99 -0.06 -3.41
C ARG A 216 -4.14 0.01 -4.69
N PRO A 217 -4.72 -0.15 -5.89
CA PRO A 217 -3.97 -0.05 -7.13
C PRO A 217 -3.26 1.29 -7.37
N GLU A 218 -3.71 2.38 -6.73
CA GLU A 218 -3.13 3.72 -6.94
C GLU A 218 -1.66 3.84 -6.49
N VAL A 219 -1.16 2.88 -5.71
CA VAL A 219 0.21 2.89 -5.16
C VAL A 219 0.94 1.56 -5.40
N ASP A 220 0.35 0.64 -6.15
CA ASP A 220 0.91 -0.69 -6.44
C ASP A 220 1.86 -0.61 -7.64
N ALA A 221 3.15 -0.46 -7.36
CA ALA A 221 4.22 -0.41 -8.35
C ALA A 221 4.30 -1.66 -9.24
N ASP A 222 3.97 -2.82 -8.70
CA ASP A 222 3.98 -4.08 -9.46
C ASP A 222 2.87 -4.07 -10.51
N LEU A 223 1.69 -3.55 -10.15
CA LEU A 223 0.56 -3.41 -11.07
C LEU A 223 0.84 -2.37 -12.16
N ASP A 224 1.41 -1.22 -11.79
CA ASP A 224 1.78 -0.18 -12.75
C ASP A 224 2.80 -0.71 -13.75
N GLN A 225 3.83 -1.41 -13.28
CA GLN A 225 4.82 -2.03 -14.15
C GLN A 225 4.22 -3.12 -15.05
N ALA A 226 3.25 -3.90 -14.54
CA ALA A 226 2.55 -4.88 -15.36
C ALA A 226 1.73 -4.22 -16.48
N ASN A 227 1.05 -3.12 -16.18
CA ASN A 227 0.30 -2.34 -17.16
C ASN A 227 1.22 -1.74 -18.22
N GLU A 228 2.34 -1.13 -17.82
CA GLU A 228 3.35 -0.59 -18.76
C GLU A 228 3.87 -1.68 -19.69
N ILE A 229 4.24 -2.85 -19.17
CA ILE A 229 4.68 -3.99 -19.98
C ILE A 229 3.58 -4.42 -20.96
N ALA A 230 2.35 -4.52 -20.50
CA ALA A 230 1.22 -4.90 -21.34
C ALA A 230 1.00 -3.89 -22.48
N ASP A 231 1.12 -2.58 -22.20
CA ASP A 231 0.95 -1.52 -23.20
C ASP A 231 2.09 -1.48 -24.21
N VAL A 232 3.33 -1.75 -23.80
CA VAL A 232 4.46 -1.96 -24.72
C VAL A 232 4.18 -3.13 -25.67
N VAL A 233 3.73 -4.26 -25.15
CA VAL A 233 3.40 -5.45 -25.97
C VAL A 233 2.25 -5.15 -26.94
N LYS A 234 1.18 -4.50 -26.48
CA LYS A 234 0.06 -4.10 -27.36
C LYS A 234 0.54 -3.19 -28.50
N THR A 235 1.35 -2.21 -28.16
CA THR A 235 1.91 -1.26 -29.15
C THR A 235 2.79 -1.98 -30.17
N MET A 236 3.63 -2.91 -29.73
CA MET A 236 4.46 -3.72 -30.58
C MET A 236 3.62 -4.59 -31.54
N LEU A 237 2.58 -5.23 -31.04
CA LEU A 237 1.67 -6.06 -31.84
C LEU A 237 0.95 -5.23 -32.88
N THR A 238 0.42 -4.07 -32.50
CA THR A 238 -0.26 -3.14 -33.41
C THR A 238 0.67 -2.64 -34.52
N LYS A 239 1.91 -2.25 -34.20
CA LYS A 239 2.92 -1.85 -35.18
C LYS A 239 3.28 -2.97 -36.15
N SER A 240 3.20 -4.22 -35.72
CA SER A 240 3.45 -5.42 -36.53
C SER A 240 2.20 -5.89 -37.30
N GLY A 241 1.12 -5.11 -37.29
CA GLY A 241 -0.11 -5.44 -38.04
C GLY A 241 -1.03 -6.45 -37.36
N PHE A 242 -0.82 -6.75 -36.08
CA PHE A 242 -1.67 -7.68 -35.32
C PHE A 242 -2.76 -6.92 -34.55
N ASP A 243 -3.95 -7.48 -34.53
CA ASP A 243 -4.96 -7.09 -33.55
C ASP A 243 -4.61 -7.73 -32.20
N TRP A 244 -4.22 -6.90 -31.23
CA TRP A 244 -3.78 -7.37 -29.91
C TRP A 244 -4.93 -7.99 -29.09
N GLU A 245 -6.19 -7.67 -29.42
CA GLU A 245 -7.35 -8.23 -28.72
C GLU A 245 -7.70 -9.67 -29.18
N GLU A 246 -7.51 -9.96 -30.46
CA GLU A 246 -7.93 -11.24 -31.07
C GLU A 246 -6.76 -12.17 -31.36
N SER A 247 -5.54 -11.66 -31.38
CA SER A 247 -4.37 -12.43 -31.80
C SER A 247 -3.78 -13.29 -30.69
N VAL A 248 -3.21 -14.42 -31.10
CA VAL A 248 -2.29 -15.22 -30.28
C VAL A 248 -0.92 -15.18 -30.94
N VAL A 249 0.03 -14.50 -30.32
CA VAL A 249 1.35 -14.23 -30.91
C VAL A 249 2.46 -14.71 -29.99
N ALA A 250 3.40 -15.47 -30.56
CA ALA A 250 4.62 -15.86 -29.86
C ALA A 250 5.69 -14.78 -30.05
N ILE A 251 6.27 -14.32 -28.95
CA ILE A 251 7.26 -13.25 -28.89
C ILE A 251 8.57 -13.82 -28.36
N GLY A 252 9.66 -13.66 -29.10
CA GLY A 252 10.99 -14.06 -28.67
C GLY A 252 11.39 -13.36 -27.38
N LYS A 253 12.13 -14.08 -26.51
CA LYS A 253 12.57 -13.53 -25.24
C LYS A 253 13.50 -12.31 -25.40
N SER A 254 14.36 -12.37 -26.43
CA SER A 254 15.29 -11.29 -26.78
C SER A 254 14.52 -10.08 -27.32
N ASP A 255 13.57 -10.35 -28.24
CA ASP A 255 12.80 -9.31 -28.90
C ASP A 255 11.93 -8.53 -27.92
N LEU A 256 11.26 -9.25 -27.00
CA LEU A 256 10.51 -8.62 -25.93
C LEU A 256 11.40 -7.75 -25.03
N PHE A 257 12.61 -8.25 -24.71
CA PHE A 257 13.55 -7.49 -23.89
C PHE A 257 14.02 -6.21 -24.59
N HIS A 258 14.36 -6.27 -25.87
CA HIS A 258 14.79 -5.10 -26.63
C HIS A 258 13.66 -4.08 -26.77
N GLN A 259 12.45 -4.53 -27.10
CA GLN A 259 11.29 -3.63 -27.22
C GLN A 259 10.98 -2.94 -25.89
N ILE A 260 10.95 -3.66 -24.77
CA ILE A 260 10.70 -3.08 -23.44
C ILE A 260 11.79 -2.06 -23.07
N LYS A 261 13.03 -2.34 -23.42
CA LYS A 261 14.15 -1.42 -23.21
C LYS A 261 14.05 -0.15 -24.07
N ASP A 262 13.66 -0.29 -25.34
CA ASP A 262 13.48 0.83 -26.28
C ASP A 262 12.35 1.77 -25.85
N TYR A 263 11.35 1.25 -25.12
CA TYR A 263 10.30 2.05 -24.49
C TYR A 263 10.73 2.69 -23.14
N GLY A 264 12.01 2.59 -22.77
CA GLY A 264 12.58 3.28 -21.60
C GLY A 264 12.50 2.53 -20.28
N MET A 265 11.99 1.29 -20.28
CA MET A 265 11.94 0.49 -19.04
C MET A 265 13.32 -0.10 -18.71
N ALA A 266 13.80 0.14 -17.50
CA ALA A 266 15.14 -0.22 -17.06
C ALA A 266 15.23 -1.67 -16.57
N PHE A 267 15.56 -2.61 -17.45
CA PHE A 267 15.95 -3.95 -17.07
C PHE A 267 17.43 -4.22 -17.38
N ARG A 268 18.17 -4.76 -16.42
CA ARG A 268 19.61 -5.05 -16.57
C ARG A 268 19.90 -6.18 -17.57
N SER A 269 18.97 -7.12 -17.74
CA SER A 269 19.11 -8.25 -18.63
C SER A 269 17.77 -8.90 -18.98
N SER A 270 17.73 -9.62 -20.08
CA SER A 270 16.58 -10.45 -20.50
C SER A 270 16.17 -11.49 -19.43
N ASN A 271 17.13 -11.99 -18.62
CA ASN A 271 16.83 -12.87 -17.49
C ASN A 271 16.17 -12.11 -16.32
N GLY A 272 16.57 -10.86 -16.10
CA GLY A 272 15.93 -9.97 -15.13
C GLY A 272 14.47 -9.69 -15.48
N LEU A 273 14.21 -9.34 -16.73
CA LEU A 273 12.85 -9.19 -17.25
C LEU A 273 12.03 -10.49 -17.09
N THR A 274 12.59 -11.63 -17.47
CA THR A 274 11.88 -12.92 -17.35
C THR A 274 11.48 -13.23 -15.92
N ARG A 275 12.36 -13.00 -14.94
CA ARG A 275 12.03 -13.18 -13.52
C ARG A 275 10.88 -12.27 -13.10
N LYS A 276 10.90 -11.01 -13.52
CA LYS A 276 9.84 -10.05 -13.22
C LYS A 276 8.51 -10.45 -13.85
N LEU A 277 8.51 -10.88 -15.10
CA LEU A 277 7.30 -11.37 -15.78
C LEU A 277 6.70 -12.60 -15.07
N HIS A 278 7.53 -13.52 -14.58
CA HIS A 278 7.04 -14.65 -13.77
C HIS A 278 6.43 -14.18 -12.44
N GLN A 279 7.05 -13.21 -11.78
CA GLN A 279 6.54 -12.61 -10.54
C GLN A 279 5.16 -11.99 -10.79
N LEU A 280 5.04 -11.08 -11.75
CA LEU A 280 3.79 -10.38 -12.10
C LEU A 280 2.70 -11.35 -12.56
N LYS A 281 3.05 -12.37 -13.31
CA LYS A 281 2.12 -13.44 -13.70
C LYS A 281 1.64 -14.23 -12.48
N GLY A 282 2.53 -14.59 -11.56
CA GLY A 282 2.19 -15.28 -10.32
C GLY A 282 1.21 -14.47 -9.45
N MET A 283 1.28 -13.14 -9.53
CA MET A 283 0.35 -12.21 -8.89
C MET A 283 -0.99 -12.05 -9.64
N GLY A 284 -1.09 -12.55 -10.87
CA GLY A 284 -2.29 -12.47 -11.72
C GLY A 284 -2.41 -11.18 -12.54
N ASP A 285 -1.35 -10.35 -12.60
CA ASP A 285 -1.38 -9.04 -13.27
C ASP A 285 -1.17 -9.15 -14.80
N LEU A 286 -0.42 -10.15 -15.26
CA LEU A 286 -0.16 -10.40 -16.68
C LEU A 286 -1.00 -11.57 -17.20
N LYS A 287 -2.33 -11.38 -17.21
CA LYS A 287 -3.26 -12.45 -17.64
C LYS A 287 -3.09 -12.86 -19.09
N PHE A 288 -2.67 -11.93 -19.95
CA PHE A 288 -2.56 -12.11 -21.39
C PHE A 288 -1.17 -12.58 -21.84
N LEU A 289 -0.21 -12.70 -20.94
CA LEU A 289 1.14 -13.11 -21.24
C LEU A 289 1.48 -14.44 -20.54
N SER A 290 1.97 -15.44 -21.29
CA SER A 290 2.36 -16.72 -20.73
C SER A 290 3.66 -17.24 -21.35
N GLU A 291 4.44 -18.01 -20.60
CA GLU A 291 5.63 -18.65 -21.16
C GLU A 291 5.23 -19.87 -22.00
N SER A 292 5.84 -20.01 -23.16
CA SER A 292 5.74 -21.16 -24.03
C SER A 292 7.14 -21.67 -24.40
N ARG A 293 7.26 -22.97 -24.69
CA ARG A 293 8.49 -23.57 -25.21
C ARG A 293 8.25 -24.07 -26.62
N SER A 294 9.04 -23.57 -27.56
CA SER A 294 9.08 -24.12 -28.91
C SER A 294 10.30 -25.02 -29.09
N ARG A 295 10.15 -26.12 -29.84
CA ARG A 295 11.26 -27.02 -30.19
C ARG A 295 12.33 -26.32 -31.05
N SER A 296 11.93 -25.35 -31.88
CA SER A 296 12.80 -24.67 -32.84
C SER A 296 13.37 -23.33 -32.35
N SER A 297 12.70 -22.63 -31.44
CA SER A 297 13.04 -21.25 -31.03
C SER A 297 13.28 -21.07 -29.51
N GLY A 298 13.27 -22.16 -28.74
CA GLY A 298 13.53 -22.10 -27.32
C GLY A 298 12.38 -21.53 -26.49
N ARG A 299 12.71 -20.79 -25.43
CA ARG A 299 11.71 -20.15 -24.57
C ARG A 299 11.18 -18.87 -25.22
N GLN A 300 9.85 -18.79 -25.31
CA GLN A 300 9.11 -17.64 -25.87
C GLN A 300 8.03 -17.18 -24.90
N TRP A 301 7.60 -15.93 -25.03
CA TRP A 301 6.41 -15.42 -24.40
C TRP A 301 5.24 -15.48 -25.39
N LEU A 302 4.11 -15.97 -24.92
CA LEU A 302 2.89 -16.09 -25.71
C LEU A 302 1.91 -15.00 -25.22
N TRP A 303 1.64 -14.03 -26.09
CA TRP A 303 0.53 -13.12 -25.92
C TRP A 303 -0.76 -13.79 -26.36
N ARG A 304 -1.80 -13.70 -25.53
CA ARG A 304 -3.16 -14.14 -25.87
C ARG A 304 -4.11 -12.97 -25.64
N GLY A 305 -4.66 -12.41 -26.70
CA GLY A 305 -5.61 -11.32 -26.64
C GLY A 305 -6.87 -11.69 -25.87
N PRO A 306 -7.53 -10.73 -25.21
CA PRO A 306 -8.70 -10.97 -24.35
C PRO A 306 -9.90 -11.58 -25.08
N LYS A 307 -10.04 -11.32 -26.40
CA LYS A 307 -11.11 -11.85 -27.25
C LYS A 307 -10.71 -13.08 -28.08
N SER A 308 -9.47 -13.57 -27.93
CA SER A 308 -8.98 -14.68 -28.73
C SER A 308 -9.59 -16.01 -28.30
N SER A 309 -10.26 -16.67 -29.24
CA SER A 309 -10.75 -18.05 -29.10
C SER A 309 -9.72 -19.11 -29.51
N LYS A 310 -8.57 -18.72 -30.08
CA LYS A 310 -7.53 -19.61 -30.64
C LYS A 310 -6.65 -20.15 -29.52
N MET A 311 -6.30 -21.44 -29.59
CA MET A 311 -5.40 -22.11 -28.64
C MET A 311 -3.93 -22.08 -29.05
N THR A 312 -3.64 -21.95 -30.33
CA THR A 312 -2.27 -22.01 -30.92
C THR A 312 -1.85 -20.65 -31.45
N PRO A 313 -0.54 -20.29 -31.37
CA PRO A 313 -0.05 -19.06 -31.95
C PRO A 313 -0.29 -19.02 -33.46
N THR A 314 -0.79 -17.90 -33.93
CA THR A 314 -1.04 -17.68 -35.36
C THR A 314 0.26 -17.31 -36.07
N MET A 315 1.24 -16.74 -35.33
CA MET A 315 2.54 -16.30 -35.88
C MET A 315 3.58 -16.10 -34.77
N THR A 316 4.85 -16.08 -35.15
CA THR A 316 5.97 -15.74 -34.26
C THR A 316 6.55 -14.40 -34.71
N LEU A 317 6.59 -13.41 -33.81
CA LEU A 317 7.37 -12.19 -34.02
C LEU A 317 8.86 -12.53 -33.88
N ARG A 318 9.64 -12.23 -34.90
CA ARG A 318 11.09 -12.30 -34.91
C ARG A 318 11.71 -10.92 -35.01
#